data_6fcf21b61586ecd8850aeb2e31e539e3
#
_entry.id   6fcf21b61586ecd8850aeb2e31e539e3
#
_cell.length_a   1.000
_cell.length_b   1.000
_cell.length_c   1.000
_cell.angle_alpha   90.00
_cell.angle_beta   90.00
_cell.angle_gamma   90.00
#
_symmetry.space_group_name_H-M   'P 1'
#
loop_
_entity.id
_entity.type
_entity.pdbx_description
1 polymer ?
#
loop_
_entity_poly.entity_id
_entity_poly.type
_entity_poly.pdbx_seq_one_letter_code
_entity_poly.pdbx_strand_id
1 'polypeptide(L)'
;MSNDFDNLDALFHPRSAAIVGASASVISGGYNFTRYLIDHGFKGRIYPVNPKLDELLGLKVYPGVRDIPEPEIDYVICCIAAEGVPSLLEDCKAKNVKLVHLFTGIMSETGREKEARLEDEILQKAKGLGIRILGPNCMGMYYPRVGLSFNHDLPKESGPVGGFLQSGGGAGEFVRYAALRGVRFSKVISYGNARDINESELLRYFAADPETKLIAAYIEGVRDGREFIGALSSAAARKPVILLKAGRGEAGKKLVFSHTASLAGSMEMWRALSKQHGIVLVSNFQELIDQVVAFTFLPPITGRKAVIIGGGGGKSVISADVWEEEGFHIPDFSPGVREKLKQEVPHIWDWLRNPLDSSILQKSLVPPVNLLRTIITAQEFDIFIVSLTQDDPYPGDIWRQVLAADFLDGAATIKGEGKPVVSVIETAEVDLSQMEGWRWSAIAEIGKDIIRQGIPVFPSPERAAKAMRKFVDYWVGKEQRS
;
A
#
# COMPACT_ATOMS: atom_id res chain seq x y z
N MET A 1 18.80 20.22 -3.02
CA MET A 1 17.69 19.24 -3.20
C MET A 1 17.89 18.33 -4.41
N SER A 2 18.51 18.75 -5.51
CA SER A 2 18.80 17.86 -6.65
C SER A 2 19.85 16.78 -6.31
N ASN A 3 20.86 17.08 -5.53
CA ASN A 3 21.93 16.12 -5.21
C ASN A 3 21.47 14.89 -4.41
N ASP A 4 20.54 15.02 -3.45
CA ASP A 4 20.11 13.89 -2.61
C ASP A 4 19.27 12.88 -3.38
N PHE A 5 18.37 13.37 -4.26
CA PHE A 5 17.57 12.50 -5.12
C PHE A 5 18.45 11.73 -6.10
N ASP A 6 19.30 12.44 -6.84
CA ASP A 6 20.15 11.83 -7.88
C ASP A 6 21.08 10.77 -7.28
N ASN A 7 21.58 11.00 -6.06
CA ASN A 7 22.44 10.05 -5.35
C ASN A 7 21.69 8.75 -4.99
N LEU A 8 20.48 8.84 -4.40
CA LEU A 8 19.68 7.64 -4.06
C LEU A 8 19.10 6.97 -5.30
N ASP A 9 18.68 7.74 -6.29
CA ASP A 9 18.10 7.19 -7.52
C ASP A 9 19.12 6.32 -8.25
N ALA A 10 20.38 6.76 -8.35
CA ALA A 10 21.46 5.96 -8.92
C ALA A 10 21.68 4.64 -8.16
N LEU A 11 21.52 4.64 -6.82
CA LEU A 11 21.67 3.43 -6.00
C LEU A 11 20.49 2.46 -6.15
N PHE A 12 19.30 2.98 -6.42
CA PHE A 12 18.08 2.18 -6.53
C PHE A 12 17.83 1.64 -7.95
N HIS A 13 18.71 1.97 -8.92
CA HIS A 13 18.67 1.45 -10.29
C HIS A 13 19.88 0.55 -10.61
N PRO A 14 20.12 -0.55 -9.88
CA PRO A 14 21.30 -1.38 -10.09
C PRO A 14 21.19 -2.16 -11.41
N ARG A 15 22.34 -2.31 -12.09
CA ARG A 15 22.54 -3.15 -13.29
C ARG A 15 23.16 -4.50 -12.94
N SER A 16 23.59 -4.66 -11.70
CA SER A 16 24.16 -5.88 -11.17
C SER A 16 23.83 -6.05 -9.69
N ALA A 17 23.57 -7.27 -9.25
CA ALA A 17 23.30 -7.61 -7.86
C ALA A 17 24.10 -8.85 -7.45
N ALA A 18 24.88 -8.75 -6.38
CA ALA A 18 25.54 -9.89 -5.77
C ALA A 18 24.79 -10.30 -4.48
N ILE A 19 24.50 -11.60 -4.33
CA ILE A 19 23.82 -12.17 -3.16
C ILE A 19 24.86 -12.93 -2.33
N VAL A 20 25.34 -12.32 -1.27
CA VAL A 20 26.38 -12.87 -0.39
C VAL A 20 25.76 -13.70 0.72
N GLY A 21 26.16 -14.95 0.81
CA GLY A 21 25.53 -15.98 1.62
C GLY A 21 24.47 -16.75 0.83
N ALA A 22 24.63 -16.82 -0.49
CA ALA A 22 23.82 -17.70 -1.35
C ALA A 22 23.87 -19.13 -0.81
N SER A 23 22.77 -19.87 -0.87
CA SER A 23 22.61 -21.17 -0.22
C SER A 23 21.70 -22.08 -1.02
N ALA A 24 21.95 -23.40 -0.98
CA ALA A 24 21.04 -24.39 -1.53
C ALA A 24 19.79 -24.63 -0.63
N SER A 25 19.80 -24.13 0.60
CA SER A 25 18.67 -24.26 1.52
C SER A 25 17.56 -23.30 1.17
N VAL A 26 16.38 -23.82 0.81
CA VAL A 26 15.19 -23.06 0.39
C VAL A 26 14.61 -22.13 1.46
N ILE A 27 14.99 -22.31 2.72
CA ILE A 27 14.56 -21.45 3.82
C ILE A 27 15.56 -20.30 4.11
N SER A 28 16.71 -20.28 3.44
CA SER A 28 17.72 -19.24 3.64
C SER A 28 17.40 -17.96 2.87
N GLY A 29 17.79 -16.80 3.45
CA GLY A 29 17.69 -15.52 2.76
C GLY A 29 18.45 -15.52 1.42
N GLY A 30 19.66 -16.08 1.39
CA GLY A 30 20.48 -16.14 0.18
C GLY A 30 19.86 -16.94 -0.97
N TYR A 31 19.15 -18.05 -0.67
CA TYR A 31 18.35 -18.76 -1.68
C TYR A 31 17.18 -17.88 -2.16
N ASN A 32 16.43 -17.36 -1.21
CA ASN A 32 15.20 -16.64 -1.51
C ASN A 32 15.46 -15.38 -2.32
N PHE A 33 16.43 -14.54 -1.96
CA PHE A 33 16.75 -13.36 -2.77
C PHE A 33 17.25 -13.71 -4.17
N THR A 34 18.07 -14.77 -4.31
CA THR A 34 18.47 -15.25 -5.64
C THR A 34 17.24 -15.62 -6.46
N ARG A 35 16.34 -16.40 -5.87
CA ARG A 35 15.09 -16.85 -6.51
C ARG A 35 14.17 -15.68 -6.86
N TYR A 36 13.99 -14.71 -5.95
CA TYR A 36 13.12 -13.56 -6.19
C TYR A 36 13.59 -12.71 -7.36
N LEU A 37 14.89 -12.47 -7.49
CA LEU A 37 15.44 -11.72 -8.62
C LEU A 37 15.23 -12.46 -9.95
N ILE A 38 15.40 -13.79 -9.97
CA ILE A 38 15.14 -14.62 -11.16
C ILE A 38 13.66 -14.57 -11.53
N ASP A 39 12.78 -14.86 -10.57
CA ASP A 39 11.34 -14.99 -10.80
C ASP A 39 10.69 -13.66 -11.20
N HIS A 40 11.17 -12.52 -10.65
CA HIS A 40 10.69 -11.18 -11.03
C HIS A 40 11.34 -10.64 -12.30
N GLY A 41 12.31 -11.36 -12.88
CA GLY A 41 12.98 -10.98 -14.11
C GLY A 41 13.84 -9.74 -13.93
N PHE A 42 14.70 -9.75 -12.92
CA PHE A 42 15.66 -8.67 -12.71
C PHE A 42 16.46 -8.41 -13.99
N LYS A 43 16.46 -7.17 -14.45
CA LYS A 43 17.04 -6.79 -15.74
C LYS A 43 18.55 -6.68 -15.74
N GLY A 44 19.17 -6.69 -14.55
CA GLY A 44 20.61 -6.70 -14.36
C GLY A 44 21.17 -8.13 -14.27
N ARG A 45 22.49 -8.21 -14.01
CA ARG A 45 23.19 -9.47 -13.78
C ARG A 45 23.11 -9.89 -12.32
N ILE A 46 22.91 -11.19 -12.09
CA ILE A 46 22.78 -11.79 -10.75
C ILE A 46 24.01 -12.64 -10.47
N TYR A 47 24.69 -12.37 -9.34
CA TYR A 47 25.89 -13.06 -8.92
C TYR A 47 25.71 -13.66 -7.53
N PRO A 48 25.30 -14.94 -7.42
CA PRO A 48 25.31 -15.65 -6.14
C PRO A 48 26.75 -15.83 -5.65
N VAL A 49 26.97 -15.59 -4.34
CA VAL A 49 28.32 -15.68 -3.72
C VAL A 49 28.27 -16.64 -2.53
N ASN A 50 29.04 -17.72 -2.62
CA ASN A 50 29.26 -18.69 -1.55
C ASN A 50 30.51 -19.53 -1.83
N PRO A 51 31.48 -19.67 -0.89
CA PRO A 51 32.71 -20.42 -1.12
C PRO A 51 32.52 -21.96 -1.19
N LYS A 52 31.30 -22.48 -0.94
CA LYS A 52 31.01 -23.91 -0.87
C LYS A 52 30.09 -24.39 -1.99
N LEU A 53 29.74 -23.54 -2.94
CA LEU A 53 28.83 -23.87 -4.04
C LEU A 53 29.42 -23.45 -5.37
N ASP A 54 29.21 -24.25 -6.41
CA ASP A 54 29.61 -23.93 -7.78
C ASP A 54 28.43 -23.37 -8.60
N GLU A 55 27.21 -23.81 -8.29
CA GLU A 55 25.98 -23.40 -8.99
C GLU A 55 24.80 -23.25 -8.04
N LEU A 56 23.91 -22.30 -8.33
CA LEU A 56 22.63 -22.11 -7.64
C LEU A 56 21.56 -21.64 -8.63
N LEU A 57 20.47 -22.38 -8.76
CA LEU A 57 19.33 -22.03 -9.62
C LEU A 57 19.73 -21.75 -11.09
N GLY A 58 20.70 -22.50 -11.61
CA GLY A 58 21.23 -22.33 -12.97
C GLY A 58 22.22 -21.17 -13.12
N LEU A 59 22.59 -20.49 -12.03
CA LEU A 59 23.58 -19.43 -12.03
C LEU A 59 24.91 -19.94 -11.45
N LYS A 60 26.02 -19.53 -12.09
CA LYS A 60 27.37 -19.74 -11.52
C LYS A 60 27.48 -19.04 -10.18
N VAL A 61 28.00 -19.73 -9.16
CA VAL A 61 28.32 -19.17 -7.83
C VAL A 61 29.79 -18.79 -7.78
N TYR A 62 30.08 -17.67 -7.16
CA TYR A 62 31.44 -17.17 -6.98
C TYR A 62 31.87 -17.35 -5.52
N PRO A 63 33.15 -17.71 -5.25
CA PRO A 63 33.62 -17.91 -3.88
C PRO A 63 33.55 -16.66 -3.01
N GLY A 64 33.81 -15.49 -3.59
CA GLY A 64 33.78 -14.17 -2.96
C GLY A 64 33.34 -13.08 -3.93
N VAL A 65 33.01 -11.90 -3.41
CA VAL A 65 32.63 -10.74 -4.23
C VAL A 65 33.80 -10.32 -5.15
N ARG A 66 35.04 -10.46 -4.69
CA ARG A 66 36.25 -10.17 -5.51
C ARG A 66 36.40 -11.09 -6.70
N ASP A 67 35.90 -12.31 -6.64
CA ASP A 67 36.03 -13.31 -7.69
C ASP A 67 35.03 -13.14 -8.83
N ILE A 68 34.05 -12.25 -8.66
CA ILE A 68 33.12 -11.88 -9.74
C ILE A 68 33.94 -11.19 -10.85
N PRO A 69 33.78 -11.58 -12.13
CA PRO A 69 34.64 -11.07 -13.22
C PRO A 69 34.41 -9.58 -13.55
N GLU A 70 33.25 -9.02 -13.12
CA GLU A 70 32.92 -7.63 -13.38
C GLU A 70 33.81 -6.67 -12.56
N PRO A 71 34.22 -5.52 -13.12
CA PRO A 71 35.00 -4.53 -12.41
C PRO A 71 34.19 -3.80 -11.33
N GLU A 72 32.88 -3.71 -11.54
CA GLU A 72 31.95 -3.00 -10.66
C GLU A 72 30.69 -3.82 -10.38
N ILE A 73 30.19 -3.76 -9.15
CA ILE A 73 28.92 -4.34 -8.71
C ILE A 73 28.08 -3.23 -8.07
N ASP A 74 26.89 -2.98 -8.61
CA ASP A 74 26.08 -1.84 -8.17
C ASP A 74 25.41 -2.10 -6.79
N TYR A 75 24.98 -3.35 -6.54
CA TYR A 75 24.14 -3.70 -5.38
C TYR A 75 24.59 -5.03 -4.77
N VAL A 76 24.77 -5.05 -3.45
CA VAL A 76 25.07 -6.28 -2.71
C VAL A 76 23.96 -6.55 -1.70
N ILE A 77 23.39 -7.75 -1.74
CA ILE A 77 22.44 -8.26 -0.74
C ILE A 77 23.22 -9.17 0.20
N CYS A 78 23.37 -8.75 1.45
CA CYS A 78 24.13 -9.45 2.46
C CYS A 78 23.22 -10.35 3.33
N CYS A 79 23.42 -11.67 3.23
CA CYS A 79 22.68 -12.69 3.99
C CYS A 79 23.62 -13.52 4.89
N ILE A 80 24.81 -13.03 5.24
CA ILE A 80 25.74 -13.68 6.16
C ILE A 80 25.58 -13.14 7.60
N ALA A 81 26.19 -13.81 8.57
CA ALA A 81 26.24 -13.33 9.95
C ALA A 81 26.97 -11.98 10.08
N ALA A 82 26.60 -11.21 11.09
CA ALA A 82 27.08 -9.83 11.30
C ALA A 82 28.61 -9.72 11.39
N GLU A 83 29.26 -10.71 12.00
CA GLU A 83 30.70 -10.77 12.16
C GLU A 83 31.49 -10.82 10.83
N GLY A 84 30.85 -11.32 9.76
CA GLY A 84 31.44 -11.37 8.44
C GLY A 84 31.31 -10.06 7.64
N VAL A 85 30.44 -9.15 8.07
CA VAL A 85 30.16 -7.92 7.30
C VAL A 85 31.34 -6.98 7.17
N PRO A 86 32.19 -6.77 8.20
CA PRO A 86 33.38 -5.90 8.06
C PRO A 86 34.34 -6.36 6.98
N SER A 87 34.54 -7.67 6.78
CA SER A 87 35.37 -8.21 5.71
C SER A 87 34.70 -8.06 4.34
N LEU A 88 33.38 -8.30 4.28
CA LEU A 88 32.58 -8.11 3.07
C LEU A 88 32.66 -6.68 2.55
N LEU A 89 32.66 -5.67 3.41
CA LEU A 89 32.77 -4.26 3.00
C LEU A 89 34.10 -3.94 2.30
N GLU A 90 35.19 -4.59 2.72
CA GLU A 90 36.49 -4.45 2.00
C GLU A 90 36.42 -5.07 0.58
N ASP A 91 35.73 -6.22 0.45
CA ASP A 91 35.54 -6.84 -0.85
C ASP A 91 34.60 -6.00 -1.73
N CYS A 92 33.59 -5.42 -1.15
CA CYS A 92 32.68 -4.47 -1.81
C CYS A 92 33.44 -3.23 -2.32
N LYS A 93 34.36 -2.68 -1.51
CA LYS A 93 35.18 -1.55 -1.93
C LYS A 93 36.05 -1.90 -3.15
N ALA A 94 36.65 -3.09 -3.18
CA ALA A 94 37.46 -3.56 -4.30
C ALA A 94 36.65 -3.70 -5.61
N LYS A 95 35.34 -3.81 -5.54
CA LYS A 95 34.41 -3.88 -6.67
C LYS A 95 33.57 -2.62 -6.87
N ASN A 96 33.97 -1.50 -6.31
CA ASN A 96 33.27 -0.21 -6.41
C ASN A 96 31.81 -0.22 -6.01
N VAL A 97 31.40 -1.16 -5.14
CA VAL A 97 30.02 -1.26 -4.64
C VAL A 97 29.64 0.05 -3.93
N LYS A 98 28.45 0.59 -4.26
CA LYS A 98 27.93 1.82 -3.67
C LYS A 98 26.83 1.58 -2.65
N LEU A 99 26.08 0.48 -2.79
CA LEU A 99 24.96 0.13 -1.91
C LEU A 99 25.08 -1.31 -1.44
N VAL A 100 25.09 -1.49 -0.12
CA VAL A 100 24.96 -2.80 0.52
C VAL A 100 23.65 -2.85 1.31
N HIS A 101 22.80 -3.76 0.95
CA HIS A 101 21.58 -4.10 1.69
C HIS A 101 21.93 -5.18 2.73
N LEU A 102 21.76 -4.87 4.00
CA LEU A 102 21.98 -5.81 5.09
C LEU A 102 20.63 -6.46 5.47
N PHE A 103 20.34 -7.61 4.86
CA PHE A 103 19.28 -8.49 5.36
C PHE A 103 19.65 -9.06 6.75
N THR A 104 20.94 -9.14 7.01
CA THR A 104 21.55 -9.52 8.27
C THR A 104 20.92 -8.77 9.45
N GLY A 105 20.38 -9.52 10.42
CA GLY A 105 19.90 -9.03 11.71
C GLY A 105 20.83 -9.46 12.84
N ILE A 106 20.29 -9.47 14.06
CA ILE A 106 21.02 -9.74 15.31
C ILE A 106 22.07 -8.65 15.56
N MET A 107 21.62 -7.42 15.50
CA MET A 107 22.41 -6.20 15.76
C MET A 107 21.77 -5.37 16.90
N SER A 108 21.66 -4.07 16.78
CA SER A 108 21.14 -3.18 17.84
C SER A 108 19.69 -3.48 18.25
N GLU A 109 18.88 -4.05 17.36
CA GLU A 109 17.51 -4.45 17.64
C GLU A 109 17.39 -5.55 18.71
N THR A 110 18.49 -6.25 19.04
CA THR A 110 18.52 -7.22 20.13
C THR A 110 18.56 -6.57 21.52
N GLY A 111 18.85 -5.27 21.58
CA GLY A 111 19.08 -4.55 22.84
C GLY A 111 20.40 -4.90 23.53
N ARG A 112 21.26 -5.74 22.93
CA ARG A 112 22.54 -6.16 23.50
C ARG A 112 23.67 -5.22 23.06
N GLU A 113 24.51 -4.81 24.02
CA GLU A 113 25.54 -3.81 23.79
C GLU A 113 26.63 -4.27 22.80
N LYS A 114 27.00 -5.54 22.84
CA LYS A 114 27.99 -6.11 21.93
C LYS A 114 27.56 -6.02 20.48
N GLU A 115 26.32 -6.39 20.20
CA GLU A 115 25.72 -6.39 18.87
C GLU A 115 25.50 -4.95 18.36
N ALA A 116 25.13 -4.03 19.25
CA ALA A 116 25.02 -2.61 18.92
C ALA A 116 26.39 -1.99 18.58
N ARG A 117 27.45 -2.34 19.29
CA ARG A 117 28.82 -1.90 18.98
C ARG A 117 29.28 -2.42 17.61
N LEU A 118 29.02 -3.70 17.32
CA LEU A 118 29.37 -4.27 16.01
C LEU A 118 28.62 -3.55 14.87
N GLU A 119 27.36 -3.21 15.07
CA GLU A 119 26.60 -2.41 14.10
C GLU A 119 27.24 -1.04 13.87
N ASP A 120 27.64 -0.34 14.93
CA ASP A 120 28.32 0.95 14.83
C ASP A 120 29.68 0.83 14.10
N GLU A 121 30.45 -0.21 14.36
CA GLU A 121 31.73 -0.50 13.66
C GLU A 121 31.49 -0.74 12.17
N ILE A 122 30.46 -1.52 11.79
CA ILE A 122 30.08 -1.78 10.41
C ILE A 122 29.73 -0.47 9.70
N LEU A 123 28.91 0.37 10.34
CA LEU A 123 28.49 1.65 9.73
C LEU A 123 29.63 2.65 9.57
N GLN A 124 30.50 2.77 10.56
CA GLN A 124 31.68 3.62 10.47
C GLN A 124 32.60 3.15 9.34
N LYS A 125 32.80 1.83 9.24
CA LYS A 125 33.62 1.24 8.17
C LYS A 125 32.99 1.49 6.80
N ALA A 126 31.70 1.25 6.62
CA ALA A 126 31.00 1.51 5.36
C ALA A 126 31.13 2.97 4.93
N LYS A 127 30.93 3.90 5.88
CA LYS A 127 31.09 5.34 5.65
C LYS A 127 32.50 5.70 5.22
N GLY A 128 33.52 5.13 5.89
CA GLY A 128 34.95 5.34 5.56
C GLY A 128 35.31 4.82 4.15
N LEU A 129 34.64 3.78 3.69
CA LEU A 129 34.79 3.20 2.36
C LEU A 129 33.92 3.86 1.27
N GLY A 130 33.01 4.77 1.64
CA GLY A 130 32.08 5.44 0.73
C GLY A 130 30.95 4.52 0.25
N ILE A 131 30.56 3.54 1.07
CA ILE A 131 29.51 2.58 0.81
C ILE A 131 28.26 2.97 1.62
N ARG A 132 27.10 3.06 0.96
CA ARG A 132 25.82 3.30 1.63
C ARG A 132 25.21 1.97 2.11
N ILE A 133 24.52 2.03 3.24
CA ILE A 133 23.88 0.87 3.86
C ILE A 133 22.35 1.04 3.85
N LEU A 134 21.65 0.03 3.31
CA LEU A 134 20.21 -0.12 3.49
C LEU A 134 19.97 -1.15 4.59
N GLY A 135 19.31 -0.74 5.67
CA GLY A 135 19.11 -1.58 6.85
C GLY A 135 19.98 -1.17 8.05
N PRO A 136 20.53 -2.13 8.83
CA PRO A 136 20.36 -3.60 8.74
C PRO A 136 18.96 -4.10 9.10
N ASN A 137 18.79 -5.44 9.15
CA ASN A 137 17.55 -6.10 9.54
C ASN A 137 16.34 -5.69 8.68
N CYS A 138 16.48 -5.74 7.35
CA CYS A 138 15.41 -5.33 6.44
C CYS A 138 15.31 -6.23 5.21
N MET A 139 14.17 -6.14 4.51
CA MET A 139 13.94 -6.89 3.26
C MET A 139 14.51 -6.18 2.01
N GLY A 140 14.91 -4.90 2.13
CA GLY A 140 15.47 -4.16 1.02
C GLY A 140 14.43 -3.63 0.03
N MET A 141 14.70 -3.76 -1.25
CA MET A 141 13.94 -3.07 -2.29
C MET A 141 12.98 -4.00 -3.06
N TYR A 142 11.75 -3.55 -3.22
CA TYR A 142 10.82 -4.02 -4.25
C TYR A 142 10.67 -2.91 -5.29
N TYR A 143 11.11 -3.18 -6.51
CA TYR A 143 11.03 -2.26 -7.64
C TYR A 143 10.64 -3.03 -8.90
N PRO A 144 9.33 -3.15 -9.20
CA PRO A 144 8.83 -4.00 -10.29
C PRO A 144 9.42 -3.66 -11.65
N ARG A 145 9.62 -2.37 -11.94
CA ARG A 145 10.13 -1.89 -13.23
C ARG A 145 11.47 -2.47 -13.62
N VAL A 146 12.34 -2.73 -12.65
CA VAL A 146 13.65 -3.32 -12.87
C VAL A 146 13.72 -4.79 -12.46
N GLY A 147 12.65 -5.35 -11.91
CA GLY A 147 12.57 -6.75 -11.48
C GLY A 147 13.21 -7.02 -10.13
N LEU A 148 13.43 -6.01 -9.28
CA LEU A 148 13.82 -6.21 -7.90
C LEU A 148 12.61 -6.61 -7.05
N SER A 149 12.78 -7.65 -6.24
CA SER A 149 11.76 -8.07 -5.28
C SER A 149 12.38 -8.65 -4.02
N PHE A 150 11.64 -8.53 -2.93
CA PHE A 150 11.96 -9.16 -1.66
C PHE A 150 10.93 -10.23 -1.26
N ASN A 151 10.07 -10.64 -2.19
CA ASN A 151 9.14 -11.75 -2.01
C ASN A 151 8.74 -12.33 -3.37
N HIS A 152 8.29 -13.60 -3.40
CA HIS A 152 8.01 -14.34 -4.62
C HIS A 152 6.66 -14.00 -5.26
N ASP A 153 5.67 -13.58 -4.48
CA ASP A 153 4.26 -13.42 -4.89
C ASP A 153 3.81 -11.94 -5.04
N LEU A 154 4.76 -11.02 -5.16
CA LEU A 154 4.45 -9.62 -5.39
C LEU A 154 4.19 -9.35 -6.89
N PRO A 155 3.39 -8.32 -7.23
CA PRO A 155 3.13 -7.97 -8.63
C PRO A 155 4.40 -7.61 -9.41
N LYS A 156 4.41 -7.91 -10.70
CA LYS A 156 5.49 -7.51 -11.62
C LYS A 156 5.20 -6.18 -12.32
N GLU A 157 3.96 -5.72 -12.26
CA GLU A 157 3.53 -4.48 -12.87
C GLU A 157 3.85 -3.29 -11.96
N SER A 158 4.39 -2.23 -12.56
CA SER A 158 4.64 -0.97 -11.88
C SER A 158 3.39 -0.11 -11.78
N GLY A 159 3.36 0.80 -10.80
CA GLY A 159 2.31 1.78 -10.61
C GLY A 159 2.78 3.01 -9.83
N PRO A 160 1.85 3.92 -9.47
CA PRO A 160 2.21 5.24 -8.97
C PRO A 160 2.43 5.33 -7.45
N VAL A 161 2.34 4.25 -6.71
CA VAL A 161 2.48 4.28 -5.25
C VAL A 161 3.91 3.98 -4.85
N GLY A 162 4.57 4.91 -4.19
CA GLY A 162 5.86 4.70 -3.54
C GLY A 162 5.67 4.42 -2.06
N GLY A 163 6.54 3.59 -1.47
CA GLY A 163 6.43 3.31 -0.05
C GLY A 163 7.76 3.01 0.63
N PHE A 164 7.82 3.26 1.94
CA PHE A 164 8.96 2.84 2.76
C PHE A 164 8.46 2.41 4.14
N LEU A 165 8.94 1.25 4.58
CA LEU A 165 8.50 0.61 5.80
C LEU A 165 9.68 0.10 6.63
N GLN A 166 9.71 0.42 7.93
CA GLN A 166 10.73 -0.12 8.83
C GLN A 166 10.61 -1.63 8.99
N SER A 167 9.38 -2.15 9.06
CA SER A 167 9.13 -3.58 9.18
C SER A 167 9.31 -4.32 7.85
N GLY A 168 10.15 -5.35 7.84
CA GLY A 168 10.32 -6.23 6.69
C GLY A 168 9.07 -7.06 6.38
N GLY A 169 8.50 -7.71 7.38
CA GLY A 169 7.25 -8.46 7.24
C GLY A 169 6.08 -7.58 6.85
N GLY A 170 5.97 -6.41 7.52
CA GLY A 170 4.96 -5.40 7.20
C GLY A 170 5.04 -4.87 5.77
N ALA A 171 6.25 -4.76 5.19
CA ALA A 171 6.42 -4.34 3.80
C ALA A 171 5.84 -5.37 2.82
N GLY A 172 6.11 -6.65 3.04
CA GLY A 172 5.55 -7.74 2.23
C GLY A 172 4.02 -7.82 2.35
N GLU A 173 3.50 -7.73 3.57
CA GLU A 173 2.06 -7.73 3.85
C GLU A 173 1.37 -6.54 3.17
N PHE A 174 1.89 -5.34 3.33
CA PHE A 174 1.34 -4.12 2.73
C PHE A 174 1.25 -4.23 1.21
N VAL A 175 2.35 -4.61 0.54
CA VAL A 175 2.38 -4.72 -0.92
C VAL A 175 1.38 -5.78 -1.39
N ARG A 176 1.37 -6.95 -0.77
CA ARG A 176 0.50 -8.07 -1.16
C ARG A 176 -0.97 -7.70 -1.05
N TYR A 177 -1.42 -7.21 0.11
CA TYR A 177 -2.83 -6.92 0.32
C TYR A 177 -3.32 -5.68 -0.45
N ALA A 178 -2.48 -4.66 -0.62
CA ALA A 178 -2.82 -3.53 -1.48
C ALA A 178 -2.92 -3.97 -2.96
N ALA A 179 -2.03 -4.84 -3.41
CA ALA A 179 -2.03 -5.38 -4.77
C ALA A 179 -3.27 -6.23 -5.09
N LEU A 180 -3.77 -7.01 -4.13
CA LEU A 180 -5.03 -7.74 -4.27
C LEU A 180 -6.23 -6.81 -4.50
N ARG A 181 -6.11 -5.55 -4.09
CA ARG A 181 -7.11 -4.49 -4.31
C ARG A 181 -6.75 -3.57 -5.47
N GLY A 182 -5.90 -4.04 -6.38
CA GLY A 182 -5.56 -3.36 -7.63
C GLY A 182 -4.47 -2.29 -7.55
N VAL A 183 -3.90 -2.03 -6.37
CA VAL A 183 -2.80 -1.07 -6.22
C VAL A 183 -1.54 -1.63 -6.89
N ARG A 184 -0.80 -0.75 -7.55
CA ARG A 184 0.52 -1.03 -8.12
C ARG A 184 1.53 -0.01 -7.60
N PHE A 185 2.77 -0.44 -7.48
CA PHE A 185 3.81 0.33 -6.82
C PHE A 185 4.90 0.78 -7.80
N SER A 186 5.39 2.00 -7.60
CA SER A 186 6.64 2.42 -8.21
C SER A 186 7.80 1.68 -7.56
N LYS A 187 7.94 1.86 -6.26
CA LYS A 187 8.95 1.20 -5.43
C LYS A 187 8.42 1.05 -4.00
N VAL A 188 8.85 0.00 -3.31
CA VAL A 188 8.68 -0.11 -1.85
C VAL A 188 10.01 -0.50 -1.23
N ILE A 189 10.44 0.25 -0.22
CA ILE A 189 11.71 0.06 0.47
C ILE A 189 11.47 -0.34 1.91
N SER A 190 11.86 -1.57 2.24
CA SER A 190 12.01 -1.97 3.64
C SER A 190 13.39 -1.53 4.10
N TYR A 191 13.47 -0.72 5.17
CA TYR A 191 14.72 -0.07 5.58
C TYR A 191 15.17 -0.41 7.02
N GLY A 192 14.45 -1.26 7.73
CA GLY A 192 14.88 -1.90 9.00
C GLY A 192 15.31 -0.92 10.09
N ASN A 193 16.49 -1.12 10.65
CA ASN A 193 17.03 -0.32 11.76
C ASN A 193 17.35 1.14 11.37
N ALA A 194 17.28 1.49 10.08
CA ALA A 194 17.46 2.87 9.56
C ALA A 194 18.76 3.55 10.02
N ARG A 195 19.87 2.85 9.94
CA ARG A 195 21.14 3.33 10.51
C ARG A 195 21.92 4.28 9.60
N ASP A 196 21.74 4.17 8.28
CA ASP A 196 22.32 5.07 7.27
C ASP A 196 21.21 5.65 6.41
N ILE A 197 20.65 4.88 5.45
CA ILE A 197 19.45 5.33 4.71
C ILE A 197 18.26 5.29 5.65
N ASN A 198 17.62 6.46 5.88
CA ASN A 198 16.60 6.64 6.89
C ASN A 198 15.30 7.23 6.31
N GLU A 199 14.29 7.34 7.15
CA GLU A 199 12.95 7.84 6.81
C GLU A 199 12.94 9.26 6.24
N SER A 200 13.84 10.14 6.69
CA SER A 200 13.93 11.52 6.22
C SER A 200 14.46 11.59 4.79
N GLU A 201 15.48 10.80 4.50
CA GLU A 201 16.07 10.69 3.18
C GLU A 201 15.10 10.02 2.19
N LEU A 202 14.41 8.95 2.61
CA LEU A 202 13.40 8.28 1.80
C LEU A 202 12.19 9.18 1.50
N LEU A 203 11.75 10.00 2.45
CA LEU A 203 10.71 11.02 2.21
C LEU A 203 11.13 11.99 1.11
N ARG A 204 12.36 12.52 1.17
CA ARG A 204 12.91 13.42 0.13
C ARG A 204 12.99 12.72 -1.22
N TYR A 205 13.47 11.49 -1.21
CA TYR A 205 13.56 10.67 -2.43
C TYR A 205 12.20 10.49 -3.09
N PHE A 206 11.21 9.95 -2.37
CA PHE A 206 9.87 9.71 -2.92
C PHE A 206 9.11 11.00 -3.29
N ALA A 207 9.39 12.09 -2.59
CA ALA A 207 8.85 13.41 -2.95
C ALA A 207 9.33 13.91 -4.32
N ALA A 208 10.57 13.59 -4.68
CA ALA A 208 11.19 13.98 -5.96
C ALA A 208 10.99 12.93 -7.07
N ASP A 209 10.79 11.65 -6.74
CA ASP A 209 10.65 10.55 -7.70
C ASP A 209 9.47 10.76 -8.68
N PRO A 210 9.71 10.90 -9.99
CA PRO A 210 8.65 11.14 -10.97
C PRO A 210 7.69 9.93 -11.14
N GLU A 211 8.12 8.72 -10.80
CA GLU A 211 7.29 7.52 -10.87
C GLU A 211 6.28 7.45 -9.72
N THR A 212 6.53 8.14 -8.61
CA THR A 212 5.70 8.12 -7.41
C THR A 212 4.73 9.31 -7.41
N LYS A 213 3.44 9.04 -7.24
CA LYS A 213 2.38 10.07 -7.08
C LYS A 213 1.76 10.08 -5.68
N LEU A 214 1.91 9.00 -4.93
CA LEU A 214 1.40 8.80 -3.59
C LEU A 214 2.49 8.14 -2.74
N ILE A 215 2.71 8.64 -1.54
CA ILE A 215 3.70 8.10 -0.60
C ILE A 215 2.99 7.39 0.54
N ALA A 216 3.33 6.11 0.78
CA ALA A 216 2.87 5.33 1.92
C ALA A 216 4.05 5.01 2.83
N ALA A 217 3.92 5.26 4.13
CA ALA A 217 5.00 5.06 5.09
C ALA A 217 4.55 4.32 6.34
N TYR A 218 5.41 3.40 6.83
CA TYR A 218 5.31 2.81 8.16
C TYR A 218 6.57 3.14 8.94
N ILE A 219 6.41 3.81 10.08
CA ILE A 219 7.52 4.33 10.90
C ILE A 219 7.32 3.89 12.35
N GLU A 220 8.34 3.29 12.93
CA GLU A 220 8.41 2.90 14.35
C GLU A 220 9.02 4.00 15.20
N GLY A 221 10.09 4.63 14.73
CA GLY A 221 10.76 5.72 15.39
C GLY A 221 11.45 6.66 14.42
N VAL A 222 11.87 7.81 14.91
CA VAL A 222 12.60 8.84 14.15
C VAL A 222 13.84 9.21 14.93
N ARG A 223 14.99 9.25 14.27
CA ARG A 223 16.27 9.58 14.92
C ARG A 223 16.49 11.10 15.04
N ASP A 224 16.31 11.82 13.96
CA ASP A 224 16.38 13.29 13.93
C ASP A 224 15.00 13.87 13.61
N GLY A 225 14.31 14.31 14.66
CA GLY A 225 12.96 14.87 14.53
C GLY A 225 12.92 16.17 13.73
N ARG A 226 13.97 17.00 13.76
CA ARG A 226 14.01 18.27 13.01
C ARG A 226 14.16 17.99 11.52
N GLU A 227 15.10 17.12 11.17
CA GLU A 227 15.32 16.70 9.79
C GLU A 227 14.07 16.02 9.21
N PHE A 228 13.47 15.13 9.99
CA PHE A 228 12.24 14.44 9.61
C PHE A 228 11.07 15.38 9.34
N ILE A 229 10.81 16.34 10.22
CA ILE A 229 9.72 17.32 10.04
C ILE A 229 9.94 18.14 8.76
N GLY A 230 11.18 18.54 8.48
CA GLY A 230 11.53 19.27 7.25
C GLY A 230 11.30 18.42 6.00
N ALA A 231 11.72 17.16 6.02
CA ALA A 231 11.49 16.20 4.92
C ALA A 231 10.00 15.91 4.72
N LEU A 232 9.26 15.68 5.81
CA LEU A 232 7.82 15.42 5.79
C LEU A 232 7.04 16.62 5.22
N SER A 233 7.34 17.82 5.66
CA SER A 233 6.73 19.05 5.16
C SER A 233 6.96 19.22 3.65
N SER A 234 8.21 19.02 3.20
CA SER A 234 8.57 19.11 1.80
C SER A 234 7.88 18.03 0.95
N ALA A 235 7.75 16.81 1.47
CA ALA A 235 7.08 15.72 0.77
C ALA A 235 5.57 15.97 0.67
N ALA A 236 4.92 16.34 1.78
CA ALA A 236 3.48 16.61 1.83
C ALA A 236 3.02 17.80 0.97
N ALA A 237 3.91 18.79 0.76
CA ALA A 237 3.65 19.89 -0.16
C ALA A 237 3.60 19.45 -1.63
N ARG A 238 4.25 18.35 -1.98
CA ARG A 238 4.35 17.85 -3.35
C ARG A 238 3.38 16.71 -3.67
N LYS A 239 3.22 15.78 -2.73
CA LYS A 239 2.46 14.54 -2.93
C LYS A 239 1.66 14.19 -1.68
N PRO A 240 0.51 13.51 -1.81
CA PRO A 240 -0.15 12.93 -0.66
C PRO A 240 0.79 11.97 0.10
N VAL A 241 0.81 12.10 1.43
CA VAL A 241 1.57 11.21 2.32
C VAL A 241 0.61 10.53 3.28
N ILE A 242 0.57 9.20 3.24
CA ILE A 242 -0.19 8.37 4.18
C ILE A 242 0.82 7.72 5.12
N LEU A 243 0.66 7.96 6.42
CA LEU A 243 1.65 7.54 7.41
C LEU A 243 1.01 6.70 8.52
N LEU A 244 1.53 5.49 8.69
CA LEU A 244 1.25 4.62 9.82
C LEU A 244 2.37 4.75 10.85
N LYS A 245 2.07 5.32 12.03
CA LYS A 245 2.99 5.39 13.15
C LYS A 245 2.74 4.23 14.12
N ALA A 246 3.74 3.37 14.29
CA ALA A 246 3.72 2.28 15.26
C ALA A 246 4.17 2.73 16.67
N GLY A 247 4.03 1.86 17.67
CA GLY A 247 4.39 2.18 19.05
C GLY A 247 3.46 3.22 19.67
N ARG A 248 2.16 3.06 19.52
CA ARG A 248 1.14 4.02 19.97
C ARG A 248 0.78 3.87 21.44
N GLY A 249 0.71 2.65 21.93
CA GLY A 249 0.47 2.32 23.35
C GLY A 249 1.76 2.00 24.09
N GLU A 250 1.71 1.94 25.42
CA GLU A 250 2.90 1.74 26.25
C GLU A 250 3.67 0.45 25.94
N ALA A 251 2.98 -0.65 25.68
CA ALA A 251 3.63 -1.90 25.29
C ALA A 251 4.33 -1.77 23.90
N GLY A 252 3.66 -1.15 22.95
CA GLY A 252 4.22 -0.88 21.63
C GLY A 252 5.42 0.05 21.68
N LYS A 253 5.39 1.11 22.51
CA LYS A 253 6.55 2.00 22.73
C LYS A 253 7.78 1.26 23.24
N LYS A 254 7.59 0.35 24.22
CA LYS A 254 8.67 -0.48 24.77
C LYS A 254 9.28 -1.39 23.69
N LEU A 255 8.44 -2.00 22.86
CA LEU A 255 8.91 -2.84 21.75
C LEU A 255 9.67 -2.02 20.69
N VAL A 256 9.15 -0.87 20.29
CA VAL A 256 9.83 0.04 19.35
C VAL A 256 11.18 0.48 19.91
N PHE A 257 11.25 0.88 21.15
CA PHE A 257 12.52 1.26 21.80
C PHE A 257 13.52 0.11 21.81
N SER A 258 13.06 -1.11 22.10
CA SER A 258 13.91 -2.31 22.07
C SER A 258 14.42 -2.63 20.65
N HIS A 259 13.58 -2.41 19.61
CA HIS A 259 13.88 -2.79 18.23
C HIS A 259 14.73 -1.77 17.49
N THR A 260 14.52 -0.47 17.72
CA THR A 260 15.10 0.59 16.87
C THR A 260 15.99 1.55 17.62
N ALA A 261 16.07 1.43 18.95
CA ALA A 261 16.73 2.37 19.87
C ALA A 261 16.31 3.85 19.62
N SER A 262 15.09 4.07 19.09
CA SER A 262 14.56 5.39 18.77
C SER A 262 13.36 5.74 19.62
N LEU A 263 13.15 7.04 19.88
CA LEU A 263 12.00 7.52 20.64
C LEU A 263 10.74 7.51 19.77
N ALA A 264 9.70 6.82 20.23
CA ALA A 264 8.43 6.72 19.50
C ALA A 264 7.68 8.06 19.40
N GLY A 265 8.00 9.03 20.25
CA GLY A 265 7.26 10.28 20.39
C GLY A 265 5.84 10.10 20.95
N SER A 266 5.14 11.22 21.28
CA SER A 266 3.73 11.14 21.69
C SER A 266 2.80 11.11 20.49
N MET A 267 1.67 10.42 20.60
CA MET A 267 0.66 10.42 19.53
C MET A 267 -0.01 11.79 19.32
N GLU A 268 -0.01 12.63 20.34
CA GLU A 268 -0.49 14.01 20.21
C GLU A 268 0.42 14.81 19.26
N MET A 269 1.72 14.68 19.40
CA MET A 269 2.70 15.29 18.48
C MET A 269 2.48 14.82 17.04
N TRP A 270 2.28 13.51 16.83
CA TRP A 270 2.03 12.95 15.49
C TRP A 270 0.71 13.45 14.88
N ARG A 271 -0.34 13.59 15.70
CA ARG A 271 -1.60 14.20 15.26
C ARG A 271 -1.43 15.69 14.92
N ALA A 272 -0.67 16.43 15.71
CA ALA A 272 -0.36 17.83 15.44
C ALA A 272 0.41 17.99 14.12
N LEU A 273 1.46 17.17 13.90
CA LEU A 273 2.21 17.14 12.64
C LEU A 273 1.32 16.79 11.45
N SER A 274 0.43 15.79 11.62
CA SER A 274 -0.52 15.41 10.58
C SER A 274 -1.40 16.57 10.16
N LYS A 275 -1.97 17.28 11.13
CA LYS A 275 -2.82 18.45 10.87
C LYS A 275 -2.03 19.62 10.26
N GLN A 276 -0.85 19.90 10.79
CA GLN A 276 -0.01 21.03 10.35
C GLN A 276 0.48 20.84 8.91
N HIS A 277 0.91 19.65 8.53
CA HIS A 277 1.50 19.38 7.22
C HIS A 277 0.53 18.71 6.23
N GLY A 278 -0.72 18.43 6.66
CA GLY A 278 -1.73 17.82 5.80
C GLY A 278 -1.35 16.43 5.34
N ILE A 279 -0.86 15.58 6.23
CA ILE A 279 -0.64 14.16 5.97
C ILE A 279 -1.81 13.33 6.48
N VAL A 280 -2.01 12.15 5.92
CA VAL A 280 -3.05 11.22 6.37
C VAL A 280 -2.47 10.26 7.39
N LEU A 281 -2.73 10.48 8.68
CA LEU A 281 -2.29 9.60 9.74
C LEU A 281 -3.28 8.45 9.93
N VAL A 282 -2.77 7.21 9.86
CA VAL A 282 -3.57 5.98 10.00
C VAL A 282 -3.16 5.16 11.21
N SER A 283 -4.01 4.21 11.60
CA SER A 283 -3.90 3.53 12.89
C SER A 283 -3.39 2.09 12.78
N ASN A 284 -3.51 1.46 11.64
CA ASN A 284 -3.11 0.07 11.37
C ASN A 284 -2.89 -0.16 9.88
N PHE A 285 -2.41 -1.35 9.51
CA PHE A 285 -2.16 -1.71 8.11
C PHE A 285 -3.42 -1.74 7.25
N GLN A 286 -4.57 -2.13 7.79
CA GLN A 286 -5.83 -2.12 7.05
C GLN A 286 -6.22 -0.69 6.64
N GLU A 287 -6.13 0.27 7.57
CA GLU A 287 -6.36 1.68 7.25
C GLU A 287 -5.32 2.23 6.26
N LEU A 288 -4.05 1.81 6.37
CA LEU A 288 -3.01 2.20 5.40
C LEU A 288 -3.39 1.75 3.99
N ILE A 289 -3.79 0.49 3.85
CA ILE A 289 -4.23 -0.08 2.57
C ILE A 289 -5.50 0.61 2.07
N ASP A 290 -6.50 0.82 2.93
CA ASP A 290 -7.76 1.48 2.55
C ASP A 290 -7.52 2.89 2.03
N GLN A 291 -6.64 3.65 2.67
CA GLN A 291 -6.26 4.98 2.19
C GLN A 291 -5.52 4.93 0.85
N VAL A 292 -4.54 4.04 0.72
CA VAL A 292 -3.81 3.87 -0.54
C VAL A 292 -4.74 3.49 -1.68
N VAL A 293 -5.73 2.64 -1.43
CA VAL A 293 -6.78 2.28 -2.40
C VAL A 293 -7.62 3.50 -2.77
N ALA A 294 -8.11 4.28 -1.80
CA ALA A 294 -8.89 5.48 -2.06
C ALA A 294 -8.10 6.49 -2.92
N PHE A 295 -6.85 6.80 -2.52
CA PHE A 295 -5.99 7.74 -3.25
C PHE A 295 -5.53 7.25 -4.63
N THR A 296 -5.53 5.94 -4.86
CA THR A 296 -5.17 5.36 -6.16
C THR A 296 -6.29 5.49 -7.18
N PHE A 297 -7.54 5.30 -6.75
CA PHE A 297 -8.67 5.13 -7.69
C PHE A 297 -9.62 6.32 -7.76
N LEU A 298 -9.64 7.19 -6.75
CA LEU A 298 -10.59 8.30 -6.70
C LEU A 298 -9.96 9.63 -7.10
N PRO A 299 -10.71 10.47 -7.81
CA PRO A 299 -10.35 11.88 -7.99
C PRO A 299 -10.46 12.64 -6.67
N PRO A 300 -9.90 13.84 -6.54
CA PRO A 300 -10.15 14.73 -5.41
C PRO A 300 -11.65 14.94 -5.15
N ILE A 301 -12.06 14.80 -3.89
CA ILE A 301 -13.44 14.99 -3.43
C ILE A 301 -13.41 15.87 -2.19
N THR A 302 -14.18 16.97 -2.20
CA THR A 302 -14.31 17.89 -1.05
C THR A 302 -15.72 17.94 -0.50
N GLY A 303 -16.71 17.46 -1.26
CA GLY A 303 -18.10 17.36 -0.81
C GLY A 303 -18.39 16.07 -0.04
N ARG A 304 -19.48 16.07 0.72
CA ARG A 304 -19.88 14.97 1.61
C ARG A 304 -21.30 14.47 1.39
N LYS A 305 -22.00 14.94 0.35
CA LYS A 305 -23.32 14.43 -0.01
C LYS A 305 -23.16 13.09 -0.73
N ALA A 306 -23.67 12.04 -0.15
CA ALA A 306 -23.55 10.70 -0.69
C ALA A 306 -24.90 10.09 -1.04
N VAL A 307 -24.90 9.25 -2.06
CA VAL A 307 -26.02 8.35 -2.36
C VAL A 307 -25.57 6.91 -2.22
N ILE A 308 -26.36 6.11 -1.51
CA ILE A 308 -26.10 4.69 -1.29
C ILE A 308 -27.04 3.89 -2.20
N ILE A 309 -26.50 2.92 -2.91
CA ILE A 309 -27.19 2.10 -3.91
C ILE A 309 -26.89 0.64 -3.60
N GLY A 310 -27.93 -0.17 -3.48
CA GLY A 310 -27.78 -1.59 -3.20
C GLY A 310 -27.95 -1.95 -1.72
N GLY A 311 -27.67 -3.21 -1.37
CA GLY A 311 -28.05 -3.78 -0.09
C GLY A 311 -29.56 -4.10 -0.05
N GLY A 312 -30.05 -4.70 1.00
CA GLY A 312 -31.49 -4.86 1.28
C GLY A 312 -31.92 -3.84 2.32
N GLY A 313 -33.24 -3.70 2.58
CA GLY A 313 -33.78 -2.63 3.43
C GLY A 313 -33.06 -2.42 4.76
N GLY A 314 -32.85 -3.48 5.56
CA GLY A 314 -32.13 -3.40 6.83
C GLY A 314 -30.66 -3.01 6.69
N LYS A 315 -29.96 -3.54 5.70
CA LYS A 315 -28.55 -3.21 5.43
C LYS A 315 -28.38 -1.77 4.93
N SER A 316 -29.33 -1.27 4.14
CA SER A 316 -29.34 0.12 3.69
C SER A 316 -29.45 1.10 4.85
N VAL A 317 -30.29 0.80 5.86
CA VAL A 317 -30.41 1.62 7.09
C VAL A 317 -29.09 1.63 7.85
N ILE A 318 -28.51 0.46 8.15
CA ILE A 318 -27.24 0.37 8.86
C ILE A 318 -26.12 1.07 8.09
N SER A 319 -26.08 0.90 6.77
CA SER A 319 -25.08 1.58 5.95
C SER A 319 -25.22 3.11 6.03
N ALA A 320 -26.45 3.65 6.00
CA ALA A 320 -26.67 5.08 6.14
C ALA A 320 -26.15 5.60 7.50
N ASP A 321 -26.48 4.92 8.60
CA ASP A 321 -26.01 5.26 9.94
C ASP A 321 -24.46 5.33 9.99
N VAL A 322 -23.79 4.30 9.45
CA VAL A 322 -22.33 4.23 9.40
C VAL A 322 -21.71 5.40 8.63
N TRP A 323 -22.29 5.78 7.49
CA TRP A 323 -21.76 6.90 6.71
C TRP A 323 -22.05 8.24 7.39
N GLU A 324 -23.21 8.42 8.03
CA GLU A 324 -23.54 9.65 8.79
C GLU A 324 -22.65 9.80 10.04
N GLU A 325 -22.34 8.73 10.75
CA GLU A 325 -21.38 8.73 11.87
C GLU A 325 -20.00 9.19 11.45
N GLU A 326 -19.57 8.89 10.23
CA GLU A 326 -18.32 9.37 9.66
C GLU A 326 -18.44 10.77 9.00
N GLY A 327 -19.57 11.46 9.20
CA GLY A 327 -19.80 12.85 8.82
C GLY A 327 -20.20 13.08 7.37
N PHE A 328 -20.73 12.07 6.71
CA PHE A 328 -21.37 12.22 5.40
C PHE A 328 -22.83 12.60 5.57
N HIS A 329 -23.43 13.13 4.50
CA HIS A 329 -24.85 13.46 4.44
C HIS A 329 -25.52 12.55 3.41
N ILE A 330 -26.63 11.92 3.80
CA ILE A 330 -27.41 11.01 2.97
C ILE A 330 -28.80 11.66 2.73
N PRO A 331 -28.88 12.80 2.02
CA PRO A 331 -30.15 13.50 1.83
C PRO A 331 -31.07 12.72 0.88
N ASP A 332 -32.38 12.87 1.06
CA ASP A 332 -33.35 12.37 0.07
C ASP A 332 -33.17 13.12 -1.27
N PHE A 333 -33.69 12.56 -2.35
CA PHE A 333 -33.65 13.18 -3.68
C PHE A 333 -34.46 14.49 -3.69
N SER A 334 -33.95 15.47 -4.43
CA SER A 334 -34.67 16.74 -4.62
C SER A 334 -36.03 16.54 -5.28
N PRO A 335 -36.95 17.50 -5.11
CA PRO A 335 -38.24 17.45 -5.80
C PRO A 335 -38.13 17.26 -7.31
N GLY A 336 -37.10 17.85 -7.94
CA GLY A 336 -36.84 17.72 -9.38
C GLY A 336 -36.48 16.29 -9.79
N VAL A 337 -35.62 15.61 -9.03
CA VAL A 337 -35.28 14.21 -9.26
C VAL A 337 -36.50 13.32 -9.01
N ARG A 338 -37.23 13.55 -7.93
CA ARG A 338 -38.42 12.78 -7.59
C ARG A 338 -39.50 12.88 -8.66
N GLU A 339 -39.72 14.05 -9.26
CA GLU A 339 -40.70 14.22 -10.34
C GLU A 339 -40.29 13.45 -11.61
N LYS A 340 -38.99 13.43 -11.95
CA LYS A 340 -38.48 12.61 -13.05
C LYS A 340 -38.65 11.11 -12.79
N LEU A 341 -38.30 10.65 -11.59
CA LEU A 341 -38.50 9.24 -11.19
C LEU A 341 -39.98 8.85 -11.24
N LYS A 342 -40.90 9.77 -10.86
CA LYS A 342 -42.34 9.55 -10.98
C LYS A 342 -42.82 9.34 -12.42
N GLN A 343 -42.22 10.07 -13.37
CA GLN A 343 -42.51 9.90 -14.79
C GLN A 343 -41.96 8.58 -15.34
N GLU A 344 -40.78 8.17 -14.90
CA GLU A 344 -40.11 6.95 -15.37
C GLU A 344 -40.73 5.67 -14.76
N VAL A 345 -41.07 5.69 -13.47
CA VAL A 345 -41.56 4.53 -12.71
C VAL A 345 -42.73 4.89 -11.78
N PRO A 346 -43.87 5.28 -12.33
CA PRO A 346 -45.00 5.83 -11.57
C PRO A 346 -45.59 4.89 -10.48
N HIS A 347 -45.29 3.58 -10.58
CA HIS A 347 -45.79 2.58 -9.66
C HIS A 347 -44.96 2.35 -8.41
N ILE A 348 -43.66 2.84 -8.37
CA ILE A 348 -42.72 2.66 -7.25
C ILE A 348 -41.93 3.92 -6.88
N TRP A 349 -42.12 5.05 -7.58
CA TRP A 349 -41.28 6.25 -7.43
C TRP A 349 -41.26 6.79 -5.99
N ASP A 350 -42.32 6.65 -5.25
CA ASP A 350 -42.43 7.11 -3.87
C ASP A 350 -41.64 6.26 -2.88
N TRP A 351 -41.29 5.04 -3.28
CA TRP A 351 -40.39 4.14 -2.53
C TRP A 351 -38.92 4.32 -2.90
N LEU A 352 -38.62 4.94 -4.03
CA LEU A 352 -37.27 5.26 -4.42
C LEU A 352 -36.76 6.45 -3.60
N ARG A 353 -35.92 6.17 -2.63
CA ARG A 353 -35.28 7.14 -1.72
C ARG A 353 -33.79 6.89 -1.64
N ASN A 354 -33.08 7.80 -1.01
CA ASN A 354 -31.70 7.59 -0.61
C ASN A 354 -31.65 7.10 0.85
N PRO A 355 -31.17 5.89 1.13
CA PRO A 355 -30.57 4.85 0.26
C PRO A 355 -31.54 4.21 -0.75
N LEU A 356 -31.00 3.85 -1.92
CA LEU A 356 -31.71 3.08 -2.94
C LEU A 356 -31.61 1.59 -2.64
N ASP A 357 -32.66 1.03 -2.11
CA ASP A 357 -32.78 -0.40 -1.82
C ASP A 357 -32.86 -1.23 -3.11
N SER A 358 -31.97 -2.19 -3.29
CA SER A 358 -31.94 -3.09 -4.46
C SER A 358 -33.24 -3.90 -4.63
N SER A 359 -33.87 -4.29 -3.54
CA SER A 359 -35.15 -5.04 -3.59
C SER A 359 -36.30 -4.24 -4.18
N ILE A 360 -36.24 -2.92 -4.08
CA ILE A 360 -37.21 -2.00 -4.69
C ILE A 360 -36.86 -1.79 -6.16
N LEU A 361 -35.56 -1.60 -6.47
CA LEU A 361 -35.09 -1.45 -7.84
C LEU A 361 -35.46 -2.65 -8.73
N GLN A 362 -35.40 -3.87 -8.20
CA GLN A 362 -35.78 -5.08 -8.92
C GLN A 362 -37.29 -5.17 -9.26
N LYS A 363 -38.13 -4.40 -8.57
CA LYS A 363 -39.58 -4.29 -8.90
C LYS A 363 -39.84 -3.28 -10.02
N SER A 364 -38.81 -2.57 -10.45
CA SER A 364 -38.92 -1.65 -11.58
C SER A 364 -39.07 -2.41 -12.90
N LEU A 365 -39.94 -1.92 -13.76
CA LEU A 365 -40.06 -2.39 -15.15
C LEU A 365 -39.04 -1.74 -16.06
N VAL A 366 -38.27 -0.80 -15.54
CA VAL A 366 -37.17 -0.04 -16.22
C VAL A 366 -35.85 -0.57 -15.70
N PRO A 367 -34.84 -0.77 -16.57
CA PRO A 367 -33.51 -1.16 -16.12
C PRO A 367 -32.98 -0.22 -15.03
N PRO A 368 -32.43 -0.71 -13.90
CA PRO A 368 -31.91 0.11 -12.80
C PRO A 368 -30.92 1.19 -13.26
N VAL A 369 -30.14 0.91 -14.30
CA VAL A 369 -29.17 1.84 -14.88
C VAL A 369 -29.80 3.13 -15.41
N ASN A 370 -31.03 3.10 -15.92
CA ASN A 370 -31.72 4.31 -16.40
C ASN A 370 -32.12 5.21 -15.24
N LEU A 371 -32.63 4.62 -14.16
CA LEU A 371 -32.96 5.36 -12.92
C LEU A 371 -31.71 6.00 -12.30
N LEU A 372 -30.58 5.28 -12.32
CA LEU A 372 -29.30 5.82 -11.88
C LEU A 372 -28.86 7.02 -12.70
N ARG A 373 -29.02 7.00 -14.01
CA ARG A 373 -28.69 8.15 -14.87
C ARG A 373 -29.49 9.39 -14.51
N THR A 374 -30.77 9.25 -14.17
CA THR A 374 -31.59 10.38 -13.70
C THR A 374 -31.02 11.00 -12.42
N ILE A 375 -30.55 10.18 -11.48
CA ILE A 375 -29.93 10.66 -10.25
C ILE A 375 -28.55 11.28 -10.51
N ILE A 376 -27.73 10.65 -11.33
CA ILE A 376 -26.38 11.11 -11.65
C ILE A 376 -26.39 12.48 -12.36
N THR A 377 -27.31 12.65 -13.31
CA THR A 377 -27.42 13.89 -14.11
C THR A 377 -27.95 15.09 -13.31
N ALA A 378 -28.58 14.87 -12.18
CA ALA A 378 -29.03 15.94 -11.27
C ALA A 378 -27.85 16.66 -10.58
N GLN A 379 -26.68 16.06 -10.53
CA GLN A 379 -25.45 16.61 -9.92
C GLN A 379 -25.58 17.03 -8.45
N GLU A 380 -26.44 16.35 -7.69
CA GLU A 380 -26.73 16.67 -6.28
C GLU A 380 -25.78 16.00 -5.30
N PHE A 381 -25.03 14.96 -5.76
CA PHE A 381 -24.21 14.12 -4.91
C PHE A 381 -22.72 14.19 -5.31
N ASP A 382 -21.88 14.15 -4.29
CA ASP A 382 -20.42 14.19 -4.42
C ASP A 382 -19.82 12.79 -4.54
N ILE A 383 -20.48 11.79 -3.94
CA ILE A 383 -20.00 10.39 -3.84
C ILE A 383 -21.16 9.43 -4.08
N PHE A 384 -20.90 8.42 -4.88
CA PHE A 384 -21.79 7.31 -5.13
C PHE A 384 -21.23 6.04 -4.47
N ILE A 385 -22.06 5.38 -3.65
CA ILE A 385 -21.70 4.17 -2.93
C ILE A 385 -22.55 3.04 -3.50
N VAL A 386 -21.90 2.05 -4.11
CA VAL A 386 -22.60 0.86 -4.59
C VAL A 386 -22.24 -0.33 -3.71
N SER A 387 -23.26 -1.00 -3.20
CA SER A 387 -23.12 -2.11 -2.25
C SER A 387 -23.66 -3.42 -2.84
N LEU A 388 -22.86 -4.48 -2.69
CA LEU A 388 -23.24 -5.83 -3.03
C LEU A 388 -23.20 -6.70 -1.77
N THR A 389 -24.29 -7.39 -1.50
CA THR A 389 -24.37 -8.35 -0.39
C THR A 389 -24.43 -9.78 -0.93
N GLN A 390 -23.87 -10.71 -0.17
CA GLN A 390 -23.88 -12.12 -0.50
C GLN A 390 -25.04 -12.90 0.16
N ASP A 391 -25.78 -12.25 1.06
CA ASP A 391 -26.79 -12.90 1.90
C ASP A 391 -28.18 -13.02 1.25
N ASP A 392 -28.28 -12.69 -0.04
CA ASP A 392 -29.53 -12.84 -0.78
C ASP A 392 -29.90 -14.32 -0.97
N PRO A 393 -31.18 -14.66 -0.86
CA PRO A 393 -31.64 -16.04 -0.89
C PRO A 393 -31.71 -16.66 -2.30
N TYR A 394 -31.13 -15.99 -3.29
CA TYR A 394 -31.18 -16.46 -4.68
C TYR A 394 -30.19 -17.61 -4.95
N PRO A 395 -30.55 -18.55 -5.84
CA PRO A 395 -29.58 -19.48 -6.43
C PRO A 395 -28.41 -18.73 -7.11
N GLY A 396 -27.24 -19.38 -7.18
CA GLY A 396 -26.01 -18.73 -7.63
C GLY A 396 -26.03 -18.17 -9.05
N ASP A 397 -26.75 -18.81 -9.96
CA ASP A 397 -26.94 -18.36 -11.33
C ASP A 397 -27.82 -17.10 -11.40
N ILE A 398 -28.94 -17.08 -10.67
CA ILE A 398 -29.83 -15.92 -10.59
C ILE A 398 -29.12 -14.76 -9.90
N TRP A 399 -28.42 -15.03 -8.80
CA TRP A 399 -27.64 -14.00 -8.09
C TRP A 399 -26.62 -13.32 -8.99
N ARG A 400 -25.88 -14.10 -9.81
CA ARG A 400 -24.91 -13.54 -10.76
C ARG A 400 -25.58 -12.76 -11.89
N GLN A 401 -26.68 -13.26 -12.45
CA GLN A 401 -27.34 -12.65 -13.60
C GLN A 401 -28.12 -11.38 -13.25
N VAL A 402 -28.57 -11.23 -12.03
CA VAL A 402 -29.40 -10.11 -11.61
C VAL A 402 -28.60 -9.18 -10.69
N LEU A 403 -28.33 -9.61 -9.47
CA LEU A 403 -27.74 -8.72 -8.45
C LEU A 403 -26.30 -8.28 -8.79
N ALA A 404 -25.48 -9.23 -9.22
CA ALA A 404 -24.10 -8.93 -9.58
C ALA A 404 -24.02 -8.11 -10.87
N ALA A 405 -24.87 -8.40 -11.86
CA ALA A 405 -24.92 -7.63 -13.10
C ALA A 405 -25.39 -6.20 -12.85
N ASP A 406 -26.49 -5.99 -12.11
CA ASP A 406 -26.98 -4.66 -11.75
C ASP A 406 -25.94 -3.86 -10.96
N PHE A 407 -25.19 -4.50 -10.06
CA PHE A 407 -24.10 -3.87 -9.31
C PHE A 407 -22.97 -3.44 -10.24
N LEU A 408 -22.52 -4.31 -11.14
CA LEU A 408 -21.44 -4.03 -12.09
C LEU A 408 -21.83 -2.91 -13.06
N ASP A 409 -23.02 -3.00 -13.64
CA ASP A 409 -23.53 -2.01 -14.59
C ASP A 409 -23.78 -0.65 -13.93
N GLY A 410 -24.29 -0.67 -12.69
CA GLY A 410 -24.47 0.55 -11.90
C GLY A 410 -23.15 1.26 -11.61
N ALA A 411 -22.16 0.53 -11.11
CA ALA A 411 -20.83 1.06 -10.81
C ALA A 411 -20.12 1.59 -12.08
N ALA A 412 -20.19 0.83 -13.18
CA ALA A 412 -19.64 1.22 -14.48
C ALA A 412 -20.30 2.48 -15.04
N THR A 413 -21.63 2.59 -14.94
CA THR A 413 -22.39 3.74 -15.39
C THR A 413 -21.99 5.00 -14.61
N ILE A 414 -21.96 4.93 -13.28
CA ILE A 414 -21.58 6.06 -12.42
C ILE A 414 -20.18 6.55 -12.80
N LYS A 415 -19.23 5.63 -12.94
CA LYS A 415 -17.86 5.97 -13.33
C LYS A 415 -17.78 6.53 -14.75
N GLY A 416 -18.53 5.96 -15.69
CA GLY A 416 -18.59 6.41 -17.10
C GLY A 416 -19.09 7.84 -17.22
N GLU A 417 -19.98 8.29 -16.33
CA GLU A 417 -20.46 9.66 -16.22
C GLU A 417 -19.49 10.58 -15.44
N GLY A 418 -18.29 10.09 -15.13
CA GLY A 418 -17.24 10.87 -14.46
C GLY A 418 -17.47 11.13 -12.96
N LYS A 419 -18.38 10.40 -12.33
CA LYS A 419 -18.67 10.57 -10.91
C LYS A 419 -17.80 9.68 -10.02
N PRO A 420 -17.40 10.17 -8.83
CA PRO A 420 -16.71 9.35 -7.84
C PRO A 420 -17.62 8.20 -7.38
N VAL A 421 -17.14 6.98 -7.54
CA VAL A 421 -17.86 5.77 -7.10
C VAL A 421 -16.99 4.91 -6.19
N VAL A 422 -17.57 4.47 -5.10
CA VAL A 422 -16.99 3.58 -4.09
C VAL A 422 -17.80 2.29 -4.07
N SER A 423 -17.14 1.16 -4.21
CA SER A 423 -17.79 -0.14 -4.13
C SER A 423 -17.59 -0.77 -2.76
N VAL A 424 -18.68 -1.26 -2.17
CA VAL A 424 -18.67 -2.06 -0.95
C VAL A 424 -19.13 -3.46 -1.32
N ILE A 425 -18.22 -4.42 -1.22
CA ILE A 425 -18.55 -5.84 -1.36
C ILE A 425 -18.36 -6.46 0.01
N GLU A 426 -19.48 -6.66 0.70
CA GLU A 426 -19.44 -7.18 2.06
C GLU A 426 -18.86 -8.60 2.05
N THR A 427 -17.74 -8.75 2.72
CA THR A 427 -17.15 -10.05 3.03
C THR A 427 -17.56 -10.39 4.47
N ALA A 428 -18.77 -10.95 4.65
CA ALA A 428 -19.23 -11.39 5.96
C ALA A 428 -18.25 -12.39 6.60
N GLU A 429 -18.35 -12.57 7.91
CA GLU A 429 -17.65 -13.66 8.60
C GLU A 429 -18.02 -14.99 7.95
N VAL A 430 -17.02 -15.68 7.44
CA VAL A 430 -17.20 -16.91 6.69
C VAL A 430 -16.63 -18.05 7.49
N ASP A 431 -17.44 -19.04 7.68
CA ASP A 431 -16.94 -20.34 8.06
C ASP A 431 -15.92 -20.81 7.00
N LEU A 432 -14.72 -21.17 7.44
CA LEU A 432 -13.65 -21.65 6.56
C LEU A 432 -14.12 -22.78 5.64
N SER A 433 -15.07 -23.60 6.10
CA SER A 433 -15.70 -24.67 5.31
C SER A 433 -16.49 -24.17 4.10
N GLN A 434 -16.88 -22.91 4.07
CA GLN A 434 -17.67 -22.31 2.98
C GLN A 434 -16.80 -21.56 1.95
N MET A 435 -15.50 -21.43 2.18
CA MET A 435 -14.58 -20.70 1.27
C MET A 435 -14.54 -21.30 -0.13
N GLU A 436 -14.81 -22.58 -0.30
CA GLU A 436 -14.92 -23.24 -1.60
C GLU A 436 -16.32 -23.08 -2.24
N GLY A 437 -17.26 -22.45 -1.55
CA GLY A 437 -18.62 -22.23 -2.04
C GLY A 437 -18.65 -21.26 -3.22
N TRP A 438 -19.68 -21.42 -4.07
CA TRP A 438 -19.87 -20.60 -5.27
C TRP A 438 -19.94 -19.08 -4.98
N ARG A 439 -20.43 -18.68 -3.81
CA ARG A 439 -20.54 -17.27 -3.43
C ARG A 439 -19.18 -16.59 -3.35
N TRP A 440 -18.20 -17.25 -2.76
CA TRP A 440 -16.83 -16.72 -2.63
C TRP A 440 -16.13 -16.57 -3.98
N SER A 441 -16.27 -17.59 -4.84
CA SER A 441 -15.75 -17.51 -6.20
C SER A 441 -16.39 -16.35 -6.97
N ALA A 442 -17.70 -16.20 -6.86
CA ALA A 442 -18.44 -15.12 -7.52
C ALA A 442 -18.02 -13.73 -7.00
N ILE A 443 -17.92 -13.55 -5.69
CA ILE A 443 -17.46 -12.29 -5.08
C ILE A 443 -16.04 -11.95 -5.51
N ALA A 444 -15.15 -12.94 -5.55
CA ALA A 444 -13.78 -12.74 -6.00
C ALA A 444 -13.71 -12.33 -7.48
N GLU A 445 -14.53 -12.91 -8.35
CA GLU A 445 -14.64 -12.53 -9.76
C GLU A 445 -15.16 -11.10 -9.91
N ILE A 446 -16.27 -10.78 -9.26
CA ILE A 446 -16.88 -9.44 -9.31
C ILE A 446 -15.91 -8.39 -8.75
N GLY A 447 -15.26 -8.68 -7.62
CA GLY A 447 -14.24 -7.79 -7.06
C GLY A 447 -13.11 -7.49 -8.02
N LYS A 448 -12.62 -8.51 -8.76
CA LYS A 448 -11.61 -8.33 -9.81
C LYS A 448 -12.12 -7.45 -10.96
N ASP A 449 -13.37 -7.64 -11.38
CA ASP A 449 -13.95 -6.89 -12.50
C ASP A 449 -14.16 -5.42 -12.14
N ILE A 450 -14.63 -5.12 -10.94
CA ILE A 450 -14.74 -3.74 -10.42
C ILE A 450 -13.35 -3.07 -10.32
N ILE A 451 -12.37 -3.80 -9.78
CA ILE A 451 -10.98 -3.28 -9.68
C ILE A 451 -10.40 -3.00 -11.07
N ARG A 452 -10.62 -3.88 -12.06
CA ARG A 452 -10.18 -3.67 -13.45
C ARG A 452 -10.79 -2.41 -14.09
N GLN A 453 -12.02 -2.07 -13.71
CA GLN A 453 -12.66 -0.81 -14.09
C GLN A 453 -12.06 0.40 -13.36
N GLY A 454 -11.11 0.20 -12.45
CA GLY A 454 -10.48 1.27 -11.66
C GLY A 454 -11.42 1.85 -10.60
N ILE A 455 -12.28 1.05 -10.02
CA ILE A 455 -13.19 1.42 -8.94
C ILE A 455 -12.67 0.81 -7.63
N PRO A 456 -12.54 1.58 -6.54
CA PRO A 456 -12.08 1.05 -5.27
C PRO A 456 -13.12 0.12 -4.65
N VAL A 457 -12.66 -1.00 -4.10
CA VAL A 457 -13.49 -2.00 -3.41
C VAL A 457 -13.15 -2.00 -1.93
N PHE A 458 -14.16 -1.90 -1.06
CA PHE A 458 -14.02 -2.01 0.39
C PHE A 458 -14.82 -3.20 0.92
N PRO A 459 -14.32 -3.89 1.97
CA PRO A 459 -14.95 -5.11 2.46
C PRO A 459 -16.14 -4.88 3.40
N SER A 460 -16.36 -3.63 3.83
CA SER A 460 -17.53 -3.25 4.63
C SER A 460 -17.83 -1.76 4.55
N PRO A 461 -19.06 -1.32 4.89
CA PRO A 461 -19.44 0.09 4.95
C PRO A 461 -18.56 0.89 5.91
N GLU A 462 -18.21 0.35 7.09
CA GLU A 462 -17.43 1.01 8.12
C GLU A 462 -16.02 1.34 7.60
N ARG A 463 -15.39 0.39 6.92
CA ARG A 463 -14.07 0.60 6.34
C ARG A 463 -14.10 1.61 5.20
N ALA A 464 -15.14 1.55 4.36
CA ALA A 464 -15.36 2.49 3.28
C ALA A 464 -15.57 3.91 3.81
N ALA A 465 -16.53 4.10 4.72
CA ALA A 465 -16.87 5.41 5.28
C ALA A 465 -15.69 6.04 6.02
N LYS A 466 -14.99 5.28 6.85
CA LYS A 466 -13.79 5.73 7.56
C LYS A 466 -12.65 6.12 6.62
N ALA A 467 -12.43 5.33 5.56
CA ALA A 467 -11.43 5.66 4.54
C ALA A 467 -11.81 6.95 3.81
N MET A 468 -13.06 7.07 3.39
CA MET A 468 -13.57 8.22 2.67
C MET A 468 -13.57 9.50 3.51
N ARG A 469 -13.87 9.42 4.81
CA ARG A 469 -13.74 10.59 5.71
C ARG A 469 -12.33 11.17 5.66
N LYS A 470 -11.29 10.34 5.89
CA LYS A 470 -9.90 10.81 5.87
C LYS A 470 -9.47 11.31 4.50
N PHE A 471 -9.96 10.67 3.44
CA PHE A 471 -9.71 11.08 2.06
C PHE A 471 -10.29 12.47 1.76
N VAL A 472 -11.56 12.68 2.10
CA VAL A 472 -12.24 13.99 1.93
C VAL A 472 -11.59 15.06 2.81
N ASP A 473 -11.30 14.74 4.10
CA ASP A 473 -10.61 15.66 5.01
C ASP A 473 -9.26 16.14 4.45
N TYR A 474 -8.51 15.24 3.81
CA TYR A 474 -7.25 15.60 3.16
C TYR A 474 -7.46 16.62 2.04
N TRP A 475 -8.42 16.39 1.15
CA TRP A 475 -8.64 17.28 0.01
C TRP A 475 -9.23 18.62 0.42
N VAL A 476 -10.18 18.66 1.36
CA VAL A 476 -10.68 19.89 1.97
C VAL A 476 -9.54 20.68 2.61
N GLY A 477 -8.71 20.01 3.40
CA GLY A 477 -7.57 20.68 4.03
C GLY A 477 -6.51 21.13 3.03
N LYS A 478 -6.36 20.47 1.88
CA LYS A 478 -5.45 20.87 0.82
C LYS A 478 -5.94 22.14 0.12
N GLU A 479 -7.23 22.24 -0.21
CA GLU A 479 -7.83 23.46 -0.78
C GLU A 479 -7.68 24.66 0.16
N GLN A 480 -7.84 24.46 1.46
CA GLN A 480 -7.68 25.55 2.46
C GLN A 480 -6.24 26.04 2.63
N ARG A 481 -5.24 25.23 2.25
CA ARG A 481 -3.80 25.57 2.33
C ARG A 481 -3.24 26.10 1.02
N SER A 482 -3.97 25.96 -0.10
CA SER A 482 -3.62 26.49 -1.43
C SER A 482 -3.96 27.95 -1.55
#